data_49ec00491bab432aaadee3152a6a750b
#
_entry.id   49ec00491bab432aaadee3152a6a750b
#
_cell.length_a   1.000
_cell.length_b   1.000
_cell.length_c   1.000
_cell.angle_alpha   90.00
_cell.angle_beta   90.00
_cell.angle_gamma   90.00
#
_symmetry.space_group_name_H-M   'P 1'
#
loop_
_entity.id
_entity.type
_entity.pdbx_description
1 polymer ?
#
loop_
_entity_poly.entity_id
_entity_poly.type
_entity_poly.pdbx_seq_one_letter_code
_entity_poly.pdbx_strand_id
1 'polypeptide(L)'
;MPEMNLVEAVRQAMDEEMGRDERVFIVGEDVGKRGGVFRATVGLYDKYGSERVIDSPLAELSIVGVGIGAALYGMRPVCEIQFSDFIYPAFNQIVSEAAKMCYRSNGEWTVPMVIRAPYGGGIGGGLYHSQSPEAYFTHTPGLKVVVPSSPYDAKGLLKAAIRDPNPVIFFEPKKGYRLIRGEVPEDDYIVPIGPANVTRSGTDVSVFAYGMMHFYALQAAEKVAAEGIDVEVVDLRTLYPVDRQTILQSVRKTGKALVVHEANLTGGYGAEVAATIAEGAFTDLDAPVRRLCGPDVPGVPFSHPLQDWFMINPDKIAAAIRELARW
;
A
#
# COMPACT_ATOMS: atom_id res chain seq x y z
N MET A 1 -20.96 -3.92 12.77
CA MET A 1 -20.40 -3.51 11.48
C MET A 1 -20.26 -4.78 10.63
N PRO A 2 -20.57 -4.76 9.32
CA PRO A 2 -20.40 -5.94 8.49
C PRO A 2 -18.91 -6.31 8.37
N GLU A 3 -18.62 -7.61 8.37
CA GLU A 3 -17.31 -8.13 8.10
C GLU A 3 -17.07 -8.21 6.60
N MET A 4 -15.97 -7.63 6.13
CA MET A 4 -15.58 -7.63 4.71
C MET A 4 -14.14 -8.13 4.56
N ASN A 5 -13.83 -8.61 3.37
CA ASN A 5 -12.44 -8.77 2.97
C ASN A 5 -11.93 -7.48 2.28
N LEU A 6 -10.62 -7.41 2.05
CA LEU A 6 -9.97 -6.19 1.55
C LEU A 6 -10.46 -5.79 0.15
N VAL A 7 -10.70 -6.74 -0.77
CA VAL A 7 -11.18 -6.41 -2.12
C VAL A 7 -12.64 -5.95 -2.12
N GLU A 8 -13.46 -6.45 -1.20
CA GLU A 8 -14.84 -5.96 -1.01
C GLU A 8 -14.85 -4.52 -0.50
N ALA A 9 -13.96 -4.19 0.45
CA ALA A 9 -13.81 -2.84 0.98
C ALA A 9 -13.33 -1.83 -0.08
N VAL A 10 -12.38 -2.22 -0.94
CA VAL A 10 -11.92 -1.44 -2.09
C VAL A 10 -13.06 -1.18 -3.06
N ARG A 11 -13.83 -2.21 -3.41
CA ARG A 11 -15.00 -2.07 -4.29
C ARG A 11 -16.05 -1.14 -3.70
N GLN A 12 -16.37 -1.29 -2.41
CA GLN A 12 -17.33 -0.44 -1.74
C GLN A 12 -16.88 1.02 -1.71
N ALA A 13 -15.59 1.30 -1.48
CA ALA A 13 -15.05 2.66 -1.53
C ALA A 13 -15.29 3.31 -2.91
N MET A 14 -15.00 2.58 -3.99
CA MET A 14 -15.26 3.08 -5.35
C MET A 14 -16.75 3.28 -5.62
N ASP A 15 -17.60 2.35 -5.21
CA ASP A 15 -19.04 2.44 -5.37
C ASP A 15 -19.63 3.68 -4.66
N GLU A 16 -19.24 3.91 -3.42
CA GLU A 16 -19.67 5.06 -2.65
C GLU A 16 -19.20 6.40 -3.25
N GLU A 17 -17.93 6.49 -3.69
CA GLU A 17 -17.41 7.71 -4.29
C GLU A 17 -17.97 7.98 -5.69
N MET A 18 -18.22 6.97 -6.49
CA MET A 18 -18.90 7.12 -7.78
C MET A 18 -20.37 7.55 -7.59
N GLY A 19 -21.04 7.05 -6.56
CA GLY A 19 -22.39 7.49 -6.21
C GLY A 19 -22.45 8.92 -5.66
N ARG A 20 -21.39 9.37 -5.00
CA ARG A 20 -21.28 10.70 -4.39
C ARG A 20 -20.91 11.80 -5.40
N ASP A 21 -20.05 11.49 -6.37
CA ASP A 21 -19.48 12.49 -7.28
C ASP A 21 -19.47 11.94 -8.73
N GLU A 22 -20.20 12.59 -9.61
CA GLU A 22 -20.34 12.19 -11.01
C GLU A 22 -19.02 12.29 -11.80
N ARG A 23 -18.06 13.03 -11.30
CA ARG A 23 -16.72 13.16 -11.91
C ARG A 23 -15.84 11.95 -11.68
N VAL A 24 -16.14 11.08 -10.70
CA VAL A 24 -15.38 9.86 -10.41
C VAL A 24 -15.70 8.80 -11.47
N PHE A 25 -14.70 8.29 -12.15
CA PHE A 25 -14.83 7.16 -13.09
C PHE A 25 -13.63 6.21 -12.95
N ILE A 26 -13.83 4.97 -13.40
CA ILE A 26 -12.80 3.93 -13.37
C ILE A 26 -12.37 3.66 -14.80
N VAL A 27 -11.06 3.53 -15.02
CA VAL A 27 -10.48 3.12 -16.30
C VAL A 27 -9.36 2.10 -16.05
N GLY A 28 -9.37 1.02 -16.82
CA GLY A 28 -8.38 -0.06 -16.71
C GLY A 28 -8.71 -1.22 -17.62
N GLU A 29 -7.91 -2.26 -17.58
CA GLU A 29 -8.12 -3.47 -18.34
C GLU A 29 -9.12 -4.40 -17.65
N ASP A 30 -10.11 -4.89 -18.37
CA ASP A 30 -11.15 -5.82 -17.88
C ASP A 30 -11.97 -5.29 -16.66
N VAL A 31 -11.90 -4.00 -16.35
CA VAL A 31 -12.60 -3.39 -15.20
C VAL A 31 -14.11 -3.31 -15.39
N GLY A 32 -14.60 -3.35 -16.64
CA GLY A 32 -15.99 -3.26 -17.00
C GLY A 32 -16.79 -4.53 -16.70
N LYS A 33 -17.31 -5.18 -17.73
CA LYS A 33 -18.19 -6.37 -17.58
C LYS A 33 -17.54 -7.52 -16.83
N ARG A 34 -16.23 -7.68 -16.92
CA ARG A 34 -15.49 -8.72 -16.17
C ARG A 34 -15.31 -8.40 -14.70
N GLY A 35 -15.36 -7.12 -14.32
CA GLY A 35 -15.22 -6.68 -12.93
C GLY A 35 -13.80 -6.73 -12.39
N GLY A 36 -12.79 -6.62 -13.28
CA GLY A 36 -11.36 -6.68 -12.95
C GLY A 36 -10.83 -8.09 -12.69
N VAL A 37 -9.51 -8.26 -12.83
CA VAL A 37 -8.81 -9.55 -12.62
C VAL A 37 -9.04 -10.09 -11.20
N PHE A 38 -9.04 -9.23 -10.20
CA PHE A 38 -9.27 -9.59 -8.80
C PHE A 38 -10.72 -9.37 -8.34
N ARG A 39 -11.63 -8.99 -9.24
CA ARG A 39 -13.05 -8.73 -8.97
C ARG A 39 -13.29 -7.48 -8.12
N ALA A 40 -12.38 -6.52 -8.16
CA ALA A 40 -12.48 -5.27 -7.42
C ALA A 40 -13.56 -4.32 -7.95
N THR A 41 -13.96 -4.45 -9.22
CA THR A 41 -14.96 -3.59 -9.89
C THR A 41 -16.25 -4.31 -10.26
N VAL A 42 -16.47 -5.52 -9.75
CA VAL A 42 -17.69 -6.31 -10.01
C VAL A 42 -18.96 -5.53 -9.70
N GLY A 43 -19.89 -5.50 -10.66
CA GLY A 43 -21.21 -4.85 -10.53
C GLY A 43 -21.19 -3.34 -10.77
N LEU A 44 -20.00 -2.69 -10.77
CA LEU A 44 -19.93 -1.24 -10.99
C LEU A 44 -20.29 -0.87 -12.42
N TYR A 45 -19.90 -1.70 -13.40
CA TYR A 45 -20.28 -1.48 -14.81
C TYR A 45 -21.80 -1.52 -15.00
N ASP A 46 -22.48 -2.48 -14.38
CA ASP A 46 -23.94 -2.60 -14.49
C ASP A 46 -24.67 -1.42 -13.82
N LYS A 47 -24.06 -0.86 -12.76
CA LYS A 47 -24.63 0.26 -12.00
C LYS A 47 -24.38 1.62 -12.65
N TYR A 48 -23.17 1.85 -13.19
CA TYR A 48 -22.74 3.18 -13.64
C TYR A 48 -22.54 3.31 -15.16
N GLY A 49 -22.58 2.20 -15.90
CA GLY A 49 -22.47 2.19 -17.35
C GLY A 49 -21.04 2.30 -17.90
N SER A 50 -20.92 2.20 -19.21
CA SER A 50 -19.66 2.18 -19.95
C SER A 50 -18.91 3.51 -19.97
N GLU A 51 -19.60 4.62 -19.71
CA GLU A 51 -18.98 5.95 -19.66
C GLU A 51 -18.28 6.24 -18.33
N ARG A 52 -18.62 5.49 -17.28
CA ARG A 52 -18.09 5.65 -15.92
C ARG A 52 -17.21 4.48 -15.49
N VAL A 53 -17.31 3.31 -16.14
CA VAL A 53 -16.44 2.15 -15.94
C VAL A 53 -15.94 1.72 -17.32
N ILE A 54 -14.74 2.15 -17.64
CA ILE A 54 -14.19 2.13 -19.00
C ILE A 54 -13.19 1.00 -19.15
N ASP A 55 -13.50 0.01 -19.99
CA ASP A 55 -12.53 -0.99 -20.39
C ASP A 55 -11.52 -0.39 -21.38
N SER A 56 -10.25 -0.40 -21.00
CA SER A 56 -9.14 0.00 -21.84
C SER A 56 -8.55 -1.22 -22.55
N PRO A 57 -8.01 -1.05 -23.76
CA PRO A 57 -7.03 -1.99 -24.29
C PRO A 57 -5.82 -2.12 -23.37
N LEU A 58 -5.01 -3.17 -23.54
CA LEU A 58 -3.74 -3.38 -22.83
C LEU A 58 -2.75 -2.27 -23.20
N ALA A 59 -2.74 -1.21 -22.41
CA ALA A 59 -1.90 -0.03 -22.62
C ALA A 59 -1.82 0.84 -21.36
N GLU A 60 -1.08 0.41 -20.36
CA GLU A 60 -1.00 1.08 -19.04
C GLU A 60 -0.51 2.54 -19.15
N LEU A 61 0.40 2.80 -20.09
CA LEU A 61 0.81 4.16 -20.46
C LEU A 61 -0.39 5.04 -20.83
N SER A 62 -1.32 4.50 -21.63
CA SER A 62 -2.51 5.22 -22.09
C SER A 62 -3.56 5.35 -20.97
N ILE A 63 -3.73 4.32 -20.14
CA ILE A 63 -4.64 4.36 -18.98
C ILE A 63 -4.28 5.54 -18.07
N VAL A 64 -3.00 5.64 -17.69
CA VAL A 64 -2.53 6.74 -16.83
C VAL A 64 -2.53 8.08 -17.58
N GLY A 65 -2.10 8.12 -18.85
CA GLY A 65 -2.10 9.34 -19.65
C GLY A 65 -3.49 9.95 -19.85
N VAL A 66 -4.49 9.11 -20.15
CA VAL A 66 -5.91 9.54 -20.21
C VAL A 66 -6.40 10.01 -18.84
N GLY A 67 -6.02 9.30 -17.77
CA GLY A 67 -6.34 9.70 -16.39
C GLY A 67 -5.82 11.10 -16.07
N ILE A 68 -4.55 11.40 -16.40
CA ILE A 68 -3.97 12.74 -16.19
C ILE A 68 -4.76 13.81 -16.97
N GLY A 69 -5.03 13.58 -18.26
CA GLY A 69 -5.78 14.52 -19.08
C GLY A 69 -7.20 14.75 -18.55
N ALA A 70 -7.90 13.70 -18.14
CA ALA A 70 -9.22 13.80 -17.56
C ALA A 70 -9.21 14.55 -16.21
N ALA A 71 -8.21 14.30 -15.36
CA ALA A 71 -8.04 15.00 -14.09
C ALA A 71 -7.80 16.48 -14.29
N LEU A 72 -6.94 16.88 -15.24
CA LEU A 72 -6.72 18.28 -15.60
C LEU A 72 -7.98 18.95 -16.14
N TYR A 73 -8.90 18.18 -16.73
CA TYR A 73 -10.19 18.66 -17.22
C TYR A 73 -11.29 18.64 -16.15
N GLY A 74 -10.94 18.34 -14.90
CA GLY A 74 -11.84 18.43 -13.73
C GLY A 74 -12.51 17.12 -13.31
N MET A 75 -12.17 15.99 -13.97
CA MET A 75 -12.65 14.65 -13.56
C MET A 75 -11.80 14.08 -12.43
N ARG A 76 -12.26 12.96 -11.84
CA ARG A 76 -11.56 12.21 -10.78
C ARG A 76 -11.37 10.75 -11.18
N PRO A 77 -10.38 10.45 -12.03
CA PRO A 77 -10.13 9.09 -12.51
C PRO A 77 -9.54 8.20 -11.42
N VAL A 78 -10.03 6.97 -11.38
CA VAL A 78 -9.44 5.83 -10.69
C VAL A 78 -8.89 4.91 -11.76
N CYS A 79 -7.58 4.98 -11.98
CA CYS A 79 -6.87 4.17 -12.98
C CYS A 79 -6.45 2.84 -12.34
N GLU A 80 -6.91 1.71 -12.87
CA GLU A 80 -6.48 0.38 -12.41
C GLU A 80 -5.39 -0.16 -13.34
N ILE A 81 -4.25 -0.49 -12.74
CA ILE A 81 -3.19 -1.31 -13.34
C ILE A 81 -3.36 -2.73 -12.78
N GLN A 82 -3.53 -3.74 -13.63
CA GLN A 82 -3.92 -5.09 -13.20
C GLN A 82 -2.95 -5.73 -12.18
N PHE A 83 -1.66 -5.45 -12.33
CA PHE A 83 -0.58 -5.85 -11.42
C PHE A 83 0.44 -4.73 -11.34
N SER A 84 0.99 -4.49 -10.16
CA SER A 84 2.04 -3.49 -9.98
C SER A 84 3.27 -3.71 -10.86
N ASP A 85 3.48 -4.95 -11.28
CA ASP A 85 4.52 -5.38 -12.22
C ASP A 85 4.37 -4.71 -13.60
N PHE A 86 3.16 -4.30 -13.98
CA PHE A 86 2.84 -3.66 -15.26
C PHE A 86 2.76 -2.14 -15.19
N ILE A 87 3.11 -1.53 -14.05
CA ILE A 87 3.07 -0.07 -13.90
C ILE A 87 4.21 0.64 -14.65
N TYR A 88 5.28 -0.08 -14.98
CA TYR A 88 6.49 0.52 -15.56
C TYR A 88 6.29 1.19 -16.94
N PRO A 89 5.46 0.70 -17.87
CA PRO A 89 5.15 1.45 -19.10
C PRO A 89 4.55 2.83 -18.85
N ALA A 90 3.83 3.01 -17.73
CA ALA A 90 3.23 4.28 -17.32
C ALA A 90 4.15 5.12 -16.43
N PHE A 91 5.36 4.66 -16.11
CA PHE A 91 6.27 5.30 -15.15
C PHE A 91 6.54 6.77 -15.51
N ASN A 92 6.83 7.07 -16.78
CA ASN A 92 7.08 8.44 -17.22
C ASN A 92 5.87 9.35 -16.98
N GLN A 93 4.65 8.91 -17.28
CA GLN A 93 3.42 9.67 -17.06
C GLN A 93 3.22 9.98 -15.57
N ILE A 94 3.54 9.02 -14.72
CA ILE A 94 3.38 9.15 -13.26
C ILE A 94 4.41 10.14 -12.70
N VAL A 95 5.71 9.88 -12.94
CA VAL A 95 6.80 10.61 -12.27
C VAL A 95 7.15 11.94 -12.92
N SER A 96 6.96 12.06 -14.24
CA SER A 96 7.30 13.26 -14.99
C SER A 96 6.13 14.22 -15.16
N GLU A 97 4.90 13.71 -15.28
CA GLU A 97 3.73 14.54 -15.54
C GLU A 97 2.83 14.66 -14.30
N ALA A 98 2.19 13.57 -13.84
CA ALA A 98 1.23 13.63 -12.73
C ALA A 98 1.85 14.24 -11.47
N ALA A 99 3.03 13.76 -11.06
CA ALA A 99 3.71 14.20 -9.85
C ALA A 99 4.08 15.69 -9.86
N LYS A 100 4.37 16.25 -11.04
CA LYS A 100 4.96 17.61 -11.17
C LYS A 100 3.96 18.67 -11.58
N MET A 101 2.78 18.31 -12.05
CA MET A 101 1.83 19.23 -12.66
C MET A 101 1.44 20.38 -11.72
N CYS A 102 1.09 20.05 -10.48
CA CYS A 102 0.72 21.07 -9.49
C CYS A 102 1.88 22.02 -9.19
N TYR A 103 3.09 21.49 -9.00
CA TYR A 103 4.28 22.30 -8.71
C TYR A 103 4.67 23.19 -9.89
N ARG A 104 4.72 22.65 -11.12
CA ARG A 104 5.13 23.41 -12.32
C ARG A 104 4.14 24.52 -12.69
N SER A 105 2.86 24.37 -12.33
CA SER A 105 1.83 25.36 -12.56
C SER A 105 1.65 26.35 -11.40
N ASN A 106 2.52 26.29 -10.38
CA ASN A 106 2.39 27.09 -9.16
C ASN A 106 1.03 26.90 -8.44
N GLY A 107 0.52 25.66 -8.46
CA GLY A 107 -0.76 25.31 -7.81
C GLY A 107 -2.01 25.59 -8.64
N GLU A 108 -1.88 26.15 -9.85
CA GLU A 108 -3.01 26.43 -10.73
C GLU A 108 -3.72 25.14 -11.21
N TRP A 109 -2.93 24.11 -11.52
CA TRP A 109 -3.44 22.82 -12.00
C TRP A 109 -3.14 21.71 -11.01
N THR A 110 -4.17 21.00 -10.62
CA THR A 110 -4.07 19.79 -9.79
C THR A 110 -4.40 18.56 -10.62
N VAL A 111 -3.94 17.39 -10.16
CA VAL A 111 -4.21 16.11 -10.84
C VAL A 111 -4.90 15.17 -9.83
N PRO A 112 -6.20 15.35 -9.56
CA PRO A 112 -6.97 14.56 -8.60
C PRO A 112 -7.26 13.16 -9.16
N MET A 113 -6.26 12.29 -9.14
CA MET A 113 -6.37 10.93 -9.64
C MET A 113 -5.82 9.89 -8.67
N VAL A 114 -6.35 8.67 -8.77
CA VAL A 114 -5.82 7.51 -8.07
C VAL A 114 -5.30 6.51 -9.09
N ILE A 115 -4.10 5.99 -8.86
CA ILE A 115 -3.55 4.85 -9.61
C ILE A 115 -3.52 3.66 -8.66
N ARG A 116 -4.44 2.71 -8.85
CA ARG A 116 -4.54 1.47 -8.09
C ARG A 116 -3.71 0.39 -8.75
N ALA A 117 -2.94 -0.33 -7.97
CA ALA A 117 -2.17 -1.47 -8.46
C ALA A 117 -2.06 -2.57 -7.40
N PRO A 118 -2.58 -3.78 -7.65
CA PRO A 118 -2.33 -4.94 -6.80
C PRO A 118 -0.84 -5.32 -6.81
N TYR A 119 -0.21 -5.38 -5.62
CA TYR A 119 1.22 -5.63 -5.47
C TYR A 119 1.53 -6.85 -4.59
N GLY A 120 2.81 -7.24 -4.54
CA GLY A 120 3.32 -8.28 -3.67
C GLY A 120 3.21 -9.69 -4.24
N GLY A 121 3.90 -10.63 -3.61
CA GLY A 121 3.98 -12.04 -4.01
C GLY A 121 3.06 -12.96 -3.22
N GLY A 122 3.43 -14.26 -3.23
CA GLY A 122 2.74 -15.29 -2.44
C GLY A 122 1.47 -15.84 -3.06
N ILE A 123 1.24 -15.61 -4.35
CA ILE A 123 0.10 -16.14 -5.13
C ILE A 123 0.54 -17.12 -6.24
N GLY A 124 1.82 -17.48 -6.29
CA GLY A 124 2.37 -18.30 -7.38
C GLY A 124 2.57 -17.53 -8.68
N GLY A 125 2.66 -16.19 -8.62
CA GLY A 125 2.72 -15.31 -9.78
C GLY A 125 4.09 -15.25 -10.47
N GLY A 126 5.15 -15.76 -9.86
CA GLY A 126 6.51 -15.74 -10.40
C GLY A 126 7.04 -14.33 -10.63
N LEU A 127 7.90 -14.18 -11.63
CA LEU A 127 8.69 -12.97 -11.87
C LEU A 127 7.84 -11.71 -12.19
N TYR A 128 6.73 -11.88 -12.94
CA TYR A 128 6.00 -10.77 -13.53
C TYR A 128 4.64 -10.49 -12.88
N HIS A 129 4.34 -11.15 -11.73
CA HIS A 129 3.10 -10.94 -11.02
C HIS A 129 3.29 -10.91 -9.49
N SER A 130 4.49 -10.57 -9.02
CA SER A 130 4.82 -10.65 -7.59
C SER A 130 5.69 -9.51 -7.09
N GLN A 131 5.86 -8.44 -7.86
CA GLN A 131 6.75 -7.34 -7.49
C GLN A 131 6.10 -6.38 -6.47
N SER A 132 6.98 -5.65 -5.77
CA SER A 132 6.64 -4.63 -4.78
C SER A 132 7.41 -3.34 -5.12
N PRO A 133 6.85 -2.48 -6.01
CA PRO A 133 7.57 -1.36 -6.60
C PRO A 133 7.42 -0.04 -5.84
N GLU A 134 6.93 -0.04 -4.62
CA GLU A 134 6.58 1.15 -3.85
C GLU A 134 7.74 2.14 -3.70
N ALA A 135 8.98 1.66 -3.61
CA ALA A 135 10.17 2.49 -3.45
C ALA A 135 10.40 3.46 -4.63
N TYR A 136 10.04 3.06 -5.85
CA TYR A 136 10.16 3.93 -7.03
C TYR A 136 9.26 5.16 -6.94
N PHE A 137 8.10 5.01 -6.31
CA PHE A 137 7.10 6.07 -6.23
C PHE A 137 7.23 6.91 -4.96
N THR A 138 7.70 6.33 -3.85
CA THR A 138 8.03 7.09 -2.64
C THR A 138 9.23 8.02 -2.85
N HIS A 139 10.13 7.68 -3.79
CA HIS A 139 11.22 8.55 -4.21
C HIS A 139 10.79 9.74 -5.07
N THR A 140 9.52 9.83 -5.47
CA THR A 140 9.02 10.85 -6.41
C THR A 140 8.21 11.92 -5.68
N PRO A 141 8.79 13.10 -5.34
CA PRO A 141 8.04 14.21 -4.74
C PRO A 141 6.88 14.64 -5.63
N GLY A 142 5.74 14.94 -4.99
CA GLY A 142 4.48 15.29 -5.66
C GLY A 142 3.47 14.14 -5.76
N LEU A 143 3.90 12.90 -5.56
CA LEU A 143 3.00 11.76 -5.36
C LEU A 143 2.68 11.57 -3.88
N LYS A 144 1.56 10.91 -3.60
CA LYS A 144 1.30 10.23 -2.34
C LYS A 144 1.30 8.72 -2.59
N VAL A 145 1.81 7.94 -1.63
CA VAL A 145 1.89 6.48 -1.78
C VAL A 145 1.23 5.84 -0.55
N VAL A 146 0.18 5.06 -0.80
CA VAL A 146 -0.68 4.46 0.22
C VAL A 146 -0.74 2.96 0.05
N VAL A 147 -0.67 2.22 1.16
CA VAL A 147 -0.70 0.76 1.19
C VAL A 147 -1.57 0.29 2.37
N PRO A 148 -2.87 0.05 2.20
CA PRO A 148 -3.73 -0.38 3.30
C PRO A 148 -3.39 -1.80 3.76
N SER A 149 -3.58 -2.05 5.06
CA SER A 149 -3.33 -3.34 5.69
C SER A 149 -4.60 -4.00 6.25
N SER A 150 -5.73 -3.29 6.24
CA SER A 150 -7.02 -3.76 6.74
C SER A 150 -8.17 -3.34 5.81
N PRO A 151 -9.32 -4.02 5.84
CA PRO A 151 -10.50 -3.58 5.08
C PRO A 151 -11.00 -2.19 5.48
N TYR A 152 -10.94 -1.85 6.78
CA TYR A 152 -11.28 -0.51 7.28
C TYR A 152 -10.40 0.57 6.62
N ASP A 153 -9.09 0.37 6.64
CA ASP A 153 -8.14 1.30 6.02
C ASP A 153 -8.27 1.31 4.49
N ALA A 154 -8.51 0.15 3.85
CA ALA A 154 -8.68 0.07 2.41
C ALA A 154 -9.85 0.93 1.93
N LYS A 155 -11.01 0.87 2.60
CA LYS A 155 -12.16 1.72 2.29
C LYS A 155 -11.86 3.18 2.60
N GLY A 156 -11.43 3.49 3.81
CA GLY A 156 -11.25 4.87 4.28
C GLY A 156 -10.14 5.62 3.56
N LEU A 157 -9.00 4.97 3.31
CA LEU A 157 -7.86 5.56 2.59
C LEU A 157 -8.15 5.71 1.09
N LEU A 158 -8.86 4.76 0.46
CA LEU A 158 -9.19 4.90 -0.96
C LEU A 158 -10.18 6.05 -1.19
N LYS A 159 -11.16 6.21 -0.31
CA LYS A 159 -12.07 7.37 -0.34
C LYS A 159 -11.29 8.68 -0.16
N ALA A 160 -10.35 8.72 0.80
CA ALA A 160 -9.48 9.89 0.99
C ALA A 160 -8.63 10.16 -0.26
N ALA A 161 -8.08 9.12 -0.89
CA ALA A 161 -7.30 9.22 -2.12
C ALA A 161 -8.12 9.75 -3.31
N ILE A 162 -9.36 9.29 -3.49
CA ILE A 162 -10.26 9.78 -4.54
C ILE A 162 -10.64 11.25 -4.31
N ARG A 163 -10.75 11.67 -3.04
CA ARG A 163 -11.05 13.06 -2.67
C ARG A 163 -9.83 13.99 -2.69
N ASP A 164 -8.62 13.45 -2.77
CA ASP A 164 -7.38 14.23 -2.78
C ASP A 164 -7.25 15.07 -4.07
N PRO A 165 -6.76 16.32 -4.01
CA PRO A 165 -6.53 17.13 -5.20
C PRO A 165 -5.30 16.73 -6.01
N ASN A 166 -4.42 15.87 -5.49
CA ASN A 166 -3.16 15.48 -6.11
C ASN A 166 -3.07 13.96 -6.30
N PRO A 167 -2.16 13.47 -7.15
CA PRO A 167 -2.10 12.06 -7.50
C PRO A 167 -1.71 11.16 -6.32
N VAL A 168 -2.45 10.07 -6.17
CA VAL A 168 -2.20 9.04 -5.15
C VAL A 168 -1.95 7.70 -5.83
N ILE A 169 -0.81 7.07 -5.52
CA ILE A 169 -0.55 5.67 -5.84
C ILE A 169 -1.12 4.83 -4.69
N PHE A 170 -2.01 3.92 -5.01
CA PHE A 170 -2.71 3.09 -4.06
C PHE A 170 -2.36 1.62 -4.31
N PHE A 171 -1.39 1.09 -3.56
CA PHE A 171 -0.95 -0.29 -3.68
C PHE A 171 -1.78 -1.22 -2.79
N GLU A 172 -2.31 -2.28 -3.36
CA GLU A 172 -3.20 -3.22 -2.69
C GLU A 172 -2.51 -4.58 -2.52
N PRO A 173 -2.36 -5.11 -1.30
CA PRO A 173 -1.70 -6.40 -1.09
C PRO A 173 -2.55 -7.54 -1.64
N LYS A 174 -2.26 -8.00 -2.87
CA LYS A 174 -3.12 -8.96 -3.58
C LYS A 174 -3.29 -10.31 -2.89
N LYS A 175 -2.27 -10.81 -2.17
CA LYS A 175 -2.42 -11.99 -1.31
C LYS A 175 -3.42 -11.73 -0.18
N GLY A 176 -3.48 -10.50 0.31
CA GLY A 176 -4.38 -10.06 1.37
C GLY A 176 -5.84 -9.91 0.93
N TYR A 177 -6.14 -9.79 -0.37
CA TYR A 177 -7.46 -9.44 -0.86
C TYR A 177 -8.62 -10.25 -0.28
N ARG A 178 -8.46 -11.57 -0.12
CA ARG A 178 -9.47 -12.45 0.45
C ARG A 178 -9.09 -13.02 1.81
N LEU A 179 -7.81 -12.93 2.18
CA LEU A 179 -7.27 -13.46 3.43
C LEU A 179 -7.49 -12.48 4.59
N ILE A 180 -7.29 -11.19 4.35
CA ILE A 180 -7.45 -10.16 5.37
C ILE A 180 -8.93 -9.78 5.44
N ARG A 181 -9.54 -10.03 6.59
CA ARG A 181 -10.93 -9.71 6.88
C ARG A 181 -11.00 -8.78 8.09
N GLY A 182 -12.07 -8.00 8.16
CA GLY A 182 -12.30 -7.10 9.29
C GLY A 182 -13.61 -6.37 9.18
N GLU A 183 -14.02 -5.75 10.26
CA GLU A 183 -15.23 -4.94 10.33
C GLU A 183 -15.04 -3.61 9.60
N VAL A 184 -16.04 -3.23 8.80
CA VAL A 184 -16.07 -1.97 8.05
C VAL A 184 -17.36 -1.23 8.34
N PRO A 185 -17.33 0.04 8.79
CA PRO A 185 -18.54 0.84 8.97
C PRO A 185 -19.31 1.04 7.66
N GLU A 186 -20.64 1.06 7.78
CA GLU A 186 -21.53 1.41 6.65
C GLU A 186 -21.59 2.93 6.41
N ASP A 187 -21.30 3.71 7.45
CA ASP A 187 -21.28 5.17 7.38
C ASP A 187 -20.18 5.72 6.44
N ASP A 188 -20.38 6.95 5.99
CA ASP A 188 -19.36 7.67 5.23
C ASP A 188 -18.22 8.10 6.16
N TYR A 189 -17.07 7.48 6.00
CA TYR A 189 -15.84 7.84 6.70
C TYR A 189 -14.66 7.86 5.75
N ILE A 190 -13.62 8.58 6.14
CA ILE A 190 -12.30 8.56 5.51
C ILE A 190 -11.24 8.26 6.56
N VAL A 191 -10.16 7.65 6.14
CA VAL A 191 -8.91 7.58 6.91
C VAL A 191 -7.95 8.60 6.29
N PRO A 192 -7.42 9.56 7.06
CA PRO A 192 -6.52 10.56 6.52
C PRO A 192 -5.24 9.92 6.01
N ILE A 193 -4.76 10.40 4.84
CA ILE A 193 -3.47 10.02 4.28
C ILE A 193 -2.37 10.70 5.10
N GLY A 194 -1.37 9.94 5.53
CA GLY A 194 -0.23 10.42 6.32
C GLY A 194 -0.07 9.67 7.64
N PRO A 195 -1.02 9.78 8.59
CA PRO A 195 -0.86 9.16 9.91
C PRO A 195 -0.71 7.64 9.87
N ALA A 196 0.28 7.11 10.58
CA ALA A 196 0.43 5.68 10.86
C ALA A 196 -0.56 5.24 11.97
N ASN A 197 -0.69 3.94 12.17
CA ASN A 197 -1.57 3.37 13.18
C ASN A 197 -0.82 2.37 14.08
N VAL A 198 -0.80 2.60 15.37
CA VAL A 198 -0.32 1.62 16.36
C VAL A 198 -1.43 0.59 16.56
N THR A 199 -1.33 -0.54 15.90
CA THR A 199 -2.37 -1.58 15.90
C THR A 199 -2.24 -2.56 17.06
N ARG A 200 -1.04 -2.69 17.62
CA ARG A 200 -0.73 -3.39 18.85
C ARG A 200 0.25 -2.56 19.67
N SER A 201 -0.10 -2.24 20.89
CA SER A 201 0.83 -1.60 21.83
C SER A 201 1.79 -2.63 22.42
N GLY A 202 3.04 -2.23 22.68
CA GLY A 202 4.07 -3.06 23.30
C GLY A 202 5.24 -2.22 23.82
N THR A 203 6.16 -2.85 24.54
CA THR A 203 7.25 -2.13 25.26
C THR A 203 8.65 -2.61 24.90
N ASP A 204 8.82 -3.78 24.27
CA ASP A 204 10.15 -4.39 24.09
C ASP A 204 10.75 -4.17 22.70
N VAL A 205 9.92 -4.24 21.64
CA VAL A 205 10.36 -4.11 20.24
C VAL A 205 9.28 -3.42 19.43
N SER A 206 9.62 -2.40 18.65
CA SER A 206 8.75 -1.80 17.64
C SER A 206 8.93 -2.49 16.30
N VAL A 207 7.82 -2.94 15.70
CA VAL A 207 7.78 -3.50 14.35
C VAL A 207 7.01 -2.57 13.45
N PHE A 208 7.68 -2.02 12.42
CA PHE A 208 7.10 -1.15 11.41
C PHE A 208 6.85 -1.94 10.13
N ALA A 209 5.61 -1.99 9.69
CA ALA A 209 5.22 -2.76 8.51
C ALA A 209 4.04 -2.11 7.80
N TYR A 210 3.66 -2.63 6.62
CA TYR A 210 2.49 -2.23 5.85
C TYR A 210 1.96 -3.37 5.00
N GLY A 211 0.71 -3.26 4.57
CA GLY A 211 0.08 -4.26 3.72
C GLY A 211 0.11 -5.67 4.31
N MET A 212 0.51 -6.65 3.50
CA MET A 212 0.56 -8.05 3.94
C MET A 212 1.57 -8.29 5.08
N MET A 213 2.66 -7.51 5.12
CA MET A 213 3.68 -7.65 6.16
C MET A 213 3.19 -7.17 7.53
N HIS A 214 2.31 -6.18 7.58
CA HIS A 214 1.65 -5.78 8.82
C HIS A 214 0.76 -6.92 9.37
N PHE A 215 -0.04 -7.57 8.51
CA PHE A 215 -0.85 -8.72 8.92
C PHE A 215 0.02 -9.85 9.48
N TYR A 216 1.17 -10.13 8.88
CA TYR A 216 2.11 -11.11 9.39
C TYR A 216 2.86 -10.66 10.66
N ALA A 217 3.11 -9.36 10.81
CA ALA A 217 3.74 -8.81 12.01
C ALA A 217 2.84 -9.00 13.26
N LEU A 218 1.54 -8.82 13.11
CA LEU A 218 0.58 -9.09 14.20
C LEU A 218 0.62 -10.58 14.62
N GLN A 219 0.61 -11.50 13.67
CA GLN A 219 0.72 -12.93 13.95
C GLN A 219 2.06 -13.30 14.60
N ALA A 220 3.15 -12.65 14.18
CA ALA A 220 4.46 -12.85 14.79
C ALA A 220 4.52 -12.32 16.22
N ALA A 221 3.92 -11.15 16.46
CA ALA A 221 3.83 -10.55 17.80
C ALA A 221 3.04 -11.47 18.77
N GLU A 222 1.94 -12.07 18.33
CA GLU A 222 1.19 -13.05 19.11
C GLU A 222 2.03 -14.29 19.46
N LYS A 223 2.82 -14.80 18.50
CA LYS A 223 3.70 -15.96 18.74
C LYS A 223 4.74 -15.69 19.82
N VAL A 224 5.39 -14.53 19.78
CA VAL A 224 6.47 -14.19 20.72
C VAL A 224 5.95 -13.67 22.07
N ALA A 225 4.69 -13.22 22.12
CA ALA A 225 4.05 -12.82 23.38
C ALA A 225 3.98 -13.98 24.40
N ALA A 226 3.78 -15.23 23.93
CA ALA A 226 3.84 -16.41 24.77
C ALA A 226 5.24 -16.66 25.38
N GLU A 227 6.28 -16.02 24.89
CA GLU A 227 7.66 -16.08 25.35
C GLU A 227 8.03 -14.88 26.24
N GLY A 228 7.06 -14.00 26.52
CA GLY A 228 7.24 -12.81 27.36
C GLY A 228 7.81 -11.60 26.60
N ILE A 229 7.81 -11.60 25.25
CA ILE A 229 8.27 -10.46 24.44
C ILE A 229 7.06 -9.62 24.05
N ASP A 230 7.01 -8.36 24.53
CA ASP A 230 5.90 -7.44 24.28
C ASP A 230 6.20 -6.50 23.09
N VAL A 231 5.60 -6.82 21.94
CA VAL A 231 5.87 -6.16 20.65
C VAL A 231 4.86 -5.07 20.37
N GLU A 232 5.34 -3.87 20.06
CA GLU A 232 4.52 -2.83 19.42
C GLU A 232 4.50 -3.03 17.91
N VAL A 233 3.32 -3.04 17.30
CA VAL A 233 3.16 -3.14 15.85
C VAL A 233 2.56 -1.86 15.32
N VAL A 234 3.30 -1.22 14.42
CA VAL A 234 2.92 0.04 13.76
C VAL A 234 2.65 -0.23 12.28
N ASP A 235 1.40 -0.03 11.87
CA ASP A 235 1.00 -0.02 10.47
C ASP A 235 1.30 1.36 9.87
N LEU A 236 2.23 1.41 8.94
CA LEU A 236 2.60 2.67 8.27
C LEU A 236 1.48 3.21 7.39
N ARG A 237 0.69 2.37 6.74
CA ARG A 237 -0.45 2.69 5.84
C ARG A 237 -0.15 3.67 4.72
N THR A 238 0.54 4.76 5.04
CA THR A 238 1.03 5.77 4.09
C THR A 238 2.54 5.74 4.09
N LEU A 239 3.13 5.49 2.94
CA LEU A 239 4.58 5.47 2.76
C LEU A 239 5.12 6.86 2.41
N TYR A 240 4.31 7.68 1.71
CA TYR A 240 4.62 9.08 1.46
C TYR A 240 3.33 9.92 1.41
N PRO A 241 3.23 10.98 2.24
CA PRO A 241 4.17 11.39 3.30
C PRO A 241 4.20 10.39 4.45
N VAL A 242 5.38 10.13 5.00
CA VAL A 242 5.55 9.20 6.14
C VAL A 242 5.28 9.88 7.47
N ASP A 243 4.65 9.16 8.41
CA ASP A 243 4.44 9.61 9.79
C ASP A 243 5.71 9.43 10.63
N ARG A 244 6.65 10.38 10.49
CA ARG A 244 7.90 10.38 11.26
C ARG A 244 7.64 10.46 12.77
N GLN A 245 6.59 11.16 13.17
CA GLN A 245 6.28 11.34 14.59
C GLN A 245 5.92 10.02 15.28
N THR A 246 5.01 9.27 14.71
CA THR A 246 4.60 7.96 15.26
C THR A 246 5.77 6.97 15.25
N ILE A 247 6.57 6.94 14.18
CA ILE A 247 7.77 6.09 14.11
C ILE A 247 8.73 6.41 15.27
N LEU A 248 9.08 7.67 15.45
CA LEU A 248 10.05 8.08 16.50
C LEU A 248 9.50 7.91 17.91
N GLN A 249 8.21 8.16 18.14
CA GLN A 249 7.57 7.91 19.44
C GLN A 249 7.60 6.42 19.82
N SER A 250 7.32 5.53 18.85
CA SER A 250 7.38 4.09 19.06
C SER A 250 8.79 3.63 19.42
N VAL A 251 9.81 4.08 18.66
CA VAL A 251 11.21 3.72 18.94
C VAL A 251 11.67 4.23 20.30
N ARG A 252 11.32 5.47 20.68
CA ARG A 252 11.67 6.03 22.01
C ARG A 252 11.07 5.24 23.16
N LYS A 253 9.95 4.57 22.94
CA LYS A 253 9.31 3.72 23.95
C LYS A 253 10.00 2.37 24.10
N THR A 254 10.41 1.74 23.00
CA THR A 254 10.88 0.36 22.97
C THR A 254 12.40 0.20 22.88
N GLY A 255 13.13 1.22 22.45
CA GLY A 255 14.58 1.18 22.22
C GLY A 255 15.02 0.29 21.04
N LYS A 256 14.13 -0.49 20.42
CA LYS A 256 14.47 -1.51 19.41
C LYS A 256 13.51 -1.46 18.24
N ALA A 257 14.03 -1.46 17.01
CA ALA A 257 13.26 -1.27 15.80
C ALA A 257 13.51 -2.36 14.74
N LEU A 258 12.43 -3.00 14.29
CA LEU A 258 12.39 -3.91 13.16
C LEU A 258 11.50 -3.34 12.06
N VAL A 259 12.05 -3.15 10.86
CA VAL A 259 11.27 -2.73 9.68
C VAL A 259 11.04 -3.94 8.78
N VAL A 260 9.79 -4.19 8.40
CA VAL A 260 9.42 -5.36 7.60
C VAL A 260 8.67 -4.94 6.34
N HIS A 261 9.17 -5.32 5.17
CA HIS A 261 8.48 -5.15 3.90
C HIS A 261 8.85 -6.22 2.87
N GLU A 262 8.01 -6.39 1.86
CA GLU A 262 8.11 -7.48 0.88
C GLU A 262 9.15 -7.21 -0.22
N ALA A 263 9.36 -5.93 -0.57
CA ALA A 263 10.36 -5.54 -1.56
C ALA A 263 11.77 -5.96 -1.15
N ASN A 264 12.70 -5.98 -2.10
CA ASN A 264 14.10 -6.30 -1.85
C ASN A 264 14.77 -5.35 -0.85
N LEU A 265 15.85 -5.83 -0.22
CA LEU A 265 16.56 -5.11 0.84
C LEU A 265 17.21 -3.82 0.34
N THR A 266 17.92 -3.91 -0.79
CA THR A 266 18.67 -2.78 -1.36
C THR A 266 17.72 -1.77 -2.01
N GLY A 267 17.76 -0.52 -1.54
CA GLY A 267 16.90 0.54 -2.06
C GLY A 267 15.41 0.38 -1.73
N GLY A 268 15.02 -0.64 -0.96
CA GLY A 268 13.65 -0.80 -0.51
C GLY A 268 13.25 0.26 0.51
N TYR A 269 11.94 0.52 0.64
CA TYR A 269 11.39 1.60 1.48
C TYR A 269 11.80 1.51 2.97
N GLY A 270 12.07 0.32 3.47
CA GLY A 270 12.59 0.15 4.83
C GLY A 270 13.92 0.85 5.10
N ALA A 271 14.68 1.21 4.07
CA ALA A 271 15.89 2.02 4.24
C ALA A 271 15.56 3.46 4.66
N GLU A 272 14.48 4.05 4.10
CA GLU A 272 14.01 5.39 4.48
C GLU A 272 13.47 5.40 5.92
N VAL A 273 12.74 4.36 6.33
CA VAL A 273 12.27 4.22 7.72
C VAL A 273 13.47 4.08 8.67
N ALA A 274 14.46 3.26 8.32
CA ALA A 274 15.67 3.09 9.11
C ALA A 274 16.49 4.38 9.23
N ALA A 275 16.62 5.15 8.13
CA ALA A 275 17.26 6.46 8.14
C ALA A 275 16.50 7.45 9.03
N THR A 276 15.16 7.50 8.92
CA THR A 276 14.32 8.32 9.80
C THR A 276 14.55 8.04 11.27
N ILE A 277 14.65 6.75 11.65
CA ILE A 277 14.94 6.33 13.03
C ILE A 277 16.35 6.74 13.43
N ALA A 278 17.34 6.49 12.59
CA ALA A 278 18.73 6.83 12.89
C ALA A 278 18.95 8.34 13.05
N GLU A 279 18.28 9.17 12.27
CA GLU A 279 18.35 10.63 12.38
C GLU A 279 17.62 11.18 13.60
N GLY A 280 16.45 10.60 13.94
CA GLY A 280 15.53 11.20 14.92
C GLY A 280 15.49 10.53 16.29
N ALA A 281 16.06 9.32 16.46
CA ALA A 281 16.01 8.54 17.70
C ALA A 281 17.31 7.74 17.94
N PHE A 282 18.44 8.15 17.37
CA PHE A 282 19.72 7.43 17.53
C PHE A 282 20.10 7.19 18.98
N THR A 283 19.95 8.19 19.84
CA THR A 283 20.28 8.11 21.27
C THR A 283 19.27 7.31 22.10
N ASP A 284 18.13 6.96 21.51
CA ASP A 284 17.07 6.18 22.15
C ASP A 284 17.15 4.69 21.77
N LEU A 285 18.12 4.31 20.92
CA LEU A 285 18.27 2.94 20.44
C LEU A 285 19.16 2.11 21.38
N ASP A 286 18.64 0.97 21.81
CA ASP A 286 19.39 -0.08 22.55
C ASP A 286 19.99 -1.14 21.61
N ALA A 287 19.60 -1.14 20.33
CA ALA A 287 20.09 -2.09 19.33
C ALA A 287 20.15 -1.45 17.94
N PRO A 288 20.92 -2.01 17.00
CA PRO A 288 20.89 -1.57 15.60
C PRO A 288 19.48 -1.73 15.01
N VAL A 289 19.03 -0.76 14.18
CA VAL A 289 17.80 -0.90 13.42
C VAL A 289 17.90 -2.09 12.46
N ARG A 290 17.01 -3.04 12.57
CA ARG A 290 16.98 -4.24 11.72
C ARG A 290 15.95 -4.09 10.62
N ARG A 291 16.26 -4.60 9.44
CA ARG A 291 15.33 -4.68 8.31
C ARG A 291 15.18 -6.14 7.90
N LEU A 292 13.96 -6.63 7.89
CA LEU A 292 13.58 -7.92 7.33
C LEU A 292 12.82 -7.68 6.02
N CYS A 293 13.50 -7.94 4.90
CA CYS A 293 13.03 -7.60 3.56
C CYS A 293 13.17 -8.80 2.63
N GLY A 294 12.58 -8.73 1.45
CA GLY A 294 12.85 -9.68 0.37
C GLY A 294 14.35 -9.68 0.03
N PRO A 295 14.91 -10.82 -0.40
CA PRO A 295 16.30 -10.89 -0.83
C PRO A 295 16.54 -10.12 -2.13
N ASP A 296 17.78 -9.68 -2.38
CA ASP A 296 18.21 -9.02 -3.62
C ASP A 296 18.32 -10.05 -4.77
N VAL A 297 17.17 -10.55 -5.21
CA VAL A 297 17.03 -11.53 -6.29
C VAL A 297 16.09 -10.94 -7.34
N PRO A 298 16.33 -11.12 -8.65
CA PRO A 298 15.58 -10.45 -9.72
C PRO A 298 14.07 -10.68 -9.76
N GLY A 299 13.54 -11.63 -9.00
CA GLY A 299 12.09 -11.86 -8.93
C GLY A 299 11.73 -13.03 -8.03
N VAL A 300 10.46 -13.09 -7.68
CA VAL A 300 9.90 -14.19 -6.85
C VAL A 300 9.84 -15.47 -7.68
N PRO A 301 10.43 -16.58 -7.18
CA PRO A 301 10.42 -17.86 -7.91
C PRO A 301 9.02 -18.47 -8.04
N PHE A 302 8.81 -19.28 -9.10
CA PHE A 302 7.56 -20.03 -9.30
C PHE A 302 7.42 -21.26 -8.40
N SER A 303 8.53 -21.98 -8.16
CA SER A 303 8.44 -23.21 -7.38
C SER A 303 8.13 -22.90 -5.91
N HIS A 304 7.21 -23.64 -5.32
CA HIS A 304 6.79 -23.41 -3.92
C HIS A 304 7.96 -23.37 -2.93
N PRO A 305 8.92 -24.33 -2.94
CA PRO A 305 10.05 -24.27 -1.99
C PRO A 305 10.91 -23.02 -2.12
N LEU A 306 11.14 -22.54 -3.35
CA LEU A 306 11.91 -21.31 -3.59
C LEU A 306 11.09 -20.06 -3.27
N GLN A 307 9.78 -20.07 -3.57
CA GLN A 307 8.88 -18.99 -3.16
C GLN A 307 8.84 -18.86 -1.63
N ASP A 308 8.70 -19.97 -0.90
CA ASP A 308 8.69 -19.99 0.57
C ASP A 308 10.03 -19.50 1.16
N TRP A 309 11.14 -19.83 0.50
CA TRP A 309 12.43 -19.29 0.89
C TRP A 309 12.48 -17.76 0.67
N PHE A 310 11.99 -17.27 -0.47
CA PHE A 310 11.99 -15.85 -0.82
C PHE A 310 11.07 -15.05 0.09
N MET A 311 9.81 -15.49 0.24
CA MET A 311 8.76 -14.73 0.91
C MET A 311 8.97 -14.62 2.42
N ILE A 312 8.67 -13.44 2.96
CA ILE A 312 8.57 -13.21 4.39
C ILE A 312 7.27 -13.85 4.90
N ASN A 313 7.34 -14.39 6.11
CA ASN A 313 6.21 -15.02 6.80
C ASN A 313 6.28 -14.74 8.32
N PRO A 314 5.23 -15.07 9.08
CA PRO A 314 5.20 -14.80 10.52
C PRO A 314 6.35 -15.45 11.30
N ASP A 315 6.85 -16.62 10.88
CA ASP A 315 7.95 -17.31 11.58
C ASP A 315 9.29 -16.59 11.38
N LYS A 316 9.57 -16.09 10.17
CA LYS A 316 10.76 -15.27 9.89
C LYS A 316 10.71 -13.96 10.68
N ILE A 317 9.54 -13.31 10.78
CA ILE A 317 9.36 -12.10 11.57
C ILE A 317 9.55 -12.39 13.05
N ALA A 318 8.94 -13.44 13.59
CA ALA A 318 9.12 -13.86 14.99
C ALA A 318 10.58 -14.19 15.33
N ALA A 319 11.31 -14.81 14.41
CA ALA A 319 12.74 -15.07 14.58
C ALA A 319 13.56 -13.77 14.68
N ALA A 320 13.27 -12.79 13.81
CA ALA A 320 13.92 -11.48 13.84
C ALA A 320 13.59 -10.68 15.12
N ILE A 321 12.34 -10.75 15.59
CA ILE A 321 11.93 -10.16 16.87
C ILE A 321 12.71 -10.77 18.04
N ARG A 322 12.82 -12.11 18.12
CA ARG A 322 13.58 -12.80 19.18
C ARG A 322 15.06 -12.44 19.18
N GLU A 323 15.66 -12.32 18.00
CA GLU A 323 17.04 -11.87 17.86
C GLU A 323 17.20 -10.46 18.42
N LEU A 324 16.33 -9.54 18.04
CA LEU A 324 16.39 -8.14 18.45
C LEU A 324 16.06 -7.95 19.95
N ALA A 325 15.15 -8.74 20.51
CA ALA A 325 14.78 -8.67 21.92
C ALA A 325 15.93 -9.06 22.88
N ARG A 326 16.95 -9.79 22.39
CA ARG A 326 18.10 -10.23 23.18
C ARG A 326 19.20 -9.16 23.36
N TRP A 327 19.09 -8.08 22.63
CA TRP A 327 19.95 -6.91 22.80
C TRP A 327 19.59 -6.15 24.09
#